data_374a1d5f3bfeff04b123a43b6b780469
#
_entry.id   374a1d5f3bfeff04b123a43b6b780469
#
_cell.length_a   1.000
_cell.length_b   1.000
_cell.length_c   1.000
_cell.angle_alpha   90.00
_cell.angle_beta   90.00
_cell.angle_gamma   90.00
#
_symmetry.space_group_name_H-M   'P 1'
#
loop_
_entity.id
_entity.type
_entity.pdbx_description
1 polymer ?
#
loop_
_entity_poly.entity_id
_entity_poly.type
_entity_poly.pdbx_seq_one_letter_code
_entity_poly.pdbx_strand_id
1 'polypeptide(L)'
;MAEKKKILLLDDSVITLEMEKAVLEERGYDVAVASNLIEFQAALDAFQPEVILTDLMMPDISGKDIVRVLKQDFHTERIPIVLFSSKPDEELVEIAEQAGADGYLSKSHGIEKLGDMVDELVDSIIW
;
A
#
# COMPACT_ATOMS: atom_id res chain seq x y z
N MET A 1 13.03 -21.06 8.59
CA MET A 1 12.61 -20.32 7.42
C MET A 1 11.91 -19.02 7.83
N ALA A 2 12.21 -17.97 7.12
CA ALA A 2 11.55 -16.71 7.39
C ALA A 2 10.09 -16.75 6.91
N GLU A 3 9.21 -16.21 7.69
CA GLU A 3 7.82 -16.04 7.26
C GLU A 3 7.73 -15.01 6.15
N LYS A 4 6.75 -15.17 5.27
CA LYS A 4 6.51 -14.18 4.23
C LYS A 4 5.99 -12.90 4.85
N LYS A 5 6.47 -11.76 4.38
CA LYS A 5 5.94 -10.48 4.78
C LYS A 5 4.55 -10.27 4.20
N LYS A 6 3.67 -9.68 4.97
CA LYS A 6 2.26 -9.52 4.61
C LYS A 6 1.99 -8.12 4.09
N ILE A 7 1.43 -8.04 2.89
CA ILE A 7 1.13 -6.77 2.23
C ILE A 7 -0.36 -6.70 1.94
N LEU A 8 -0.99 -5.59 2.31
CA LEU A 8 -2.39 -5.34 1.99
C LEU A 8 -2.46 -4.25 0.92
N LEU A 9 -3.16 -4.56 -0.17
CA LEU A 9 -3.36 -3.65 -1.29
C LEU A 9 -4.78 -3.08 -1.26
N LEU A 10 -4.91 -1.78 -1.46
CA LEU A 10 -6.20 -1.11 -1.57
C LEU A 10 -6.27 -0.32 -2.85
N ASP A 11 -7.20 -0.68 -3.74
CA ASP A 11 -7.42 -0.02 -5.03
C ASP A 11 -8.82 -0.38 -5.50
N ASP A 12 -9.53 0.55 -6.11
CA ASP A 12 -10.88 0.28 -6.59
C ASP A 12 -10.90 -0.51 -7.90
N SER A 13 -9.77 -0.67 -8.55
CA SER A 13 -9.63 -1.47 -9.77
C SER A 13 -9.21 -2.91 -9.44
N VAL A 14 -10.14 -3.85 -9.62
CA VAL A 14 -9.85 -5.27 -9.37
C VAL A 14 -8.73 -5.77 -10.28
N ILE A 15 -8.70 -5.31 -11.53
CA ILE A 15 -7.65 -5.71 -12.47
C ILE A 15 -6.28 -5.25 -12.00
N THR A 16 -6.19 -4.00 -11.53
CA THR A 16 -4.95 -3.47 -10.99
C THR A 16 -4.50 -4.27 -9.76
N LEU A 17 -5.43 -4.57 -8.86
CA LEU A 17 -5.13 -5.36 -7.67
C LEU A 17 -4.56 -6.74 -8.03
N GLU A 18 -5.13 -7.40 -9.03
CA GLU A 18 -4.64 -8.71 -9.45
C GLU A 18 -3.23 -8.64 -10.02
N MET A 19 -2.94 -7.60 -10.79
CA MET A 19 -1.60 -7.40 -11.37
C MET A 19 -0.56 -7.13 -10.28
N GLU A 20 -0.90 -6.25 -9.34
CA GLU A 20 -0.02 -5.93 -8.21
C GLU A 20 0.23 -7.16 -7.33
N LYS A 21 -0.83 -7.90 -7.04
CA LYS A 21 -0.73 -9.11 -6.23
C LYS A 21 0.19 -10.13 -6.89
N ALA A 22 0.03 -10.35 -8.20
CA ALA A 22 0.86 -11.30 -8.93
C ALA A 22 2.35 -10.94 -8.85
N VAL A 23 2.68 -9.66 -9.06
CA VAL A 23 4.07 -9.19 -9.00
C VAL A 23 4.67 -9.39 -7.61
N LEU A 24 3.91 -9.03 -6.58
CA LEU A 24 4.40 -9.12 -5.20
C LEU A 24 4.49 -10.56 -4.70
N GLU A 25 3.53 -11.40 -5.06
CA GLU A 25 3.60 -12.82 -4.69
C GLU A 25 4.78 -13.51 -5.35
N GLU A 26 5.11 -13.12 -6.58
CA GLU A 26 6.28 -13.65 -7.28
C GLU A 26 7.57 -13.31 -6.53
N ARG A 27 7.60 -12.19 -5.82
CA ARG A 27 8.74 -11.79 -5.01
C ARG A 27 8.76 -12.38 -3.61
N GLY A 28 7.78 -13.22 -3.29
CA GLY A 28 7.75 -13.95 -2.04
C GLY A 28 6.91 -13.33 -0.94
N TYR A 29 6.08 -12.35 -1.27
CA TYR A 29 5.18 -11.75 -0.29
C TYR A 29 3.85 -12.48 -0.20
N ASP A 30 3.22 -12.39 0.95
CA ASP A 30 1.85 -12.85 1.17
C ASP A 30 0.95 -11.63 1.01
N VAL A 31 0.01 -11.65 0.07
CA VAL A 31 -0.72 -10.47 -0.35
C VAL A 31 -2.22 -10.64 -0.19
N ALA A 32 -2.85 -9.70 0.49
CA ALA A 32 -4.31 -9.58 0.53
C ALA A 32 -4.72 -8.33 -0.26
N VAL A 33 -5.92 -8.33 -0.81
CA VAL A 33 -6.42 -7.22 -1.60
C VAL A 33 -7.77 -6.75 -1.06
N ALA A 34 -8.03 -5.46 -1.20
CA ALA A 34 -9.31 -4.86 -0.86
C ALA A 34 -9.67 -3.85 -1.95
N SER A 35 -10.91 -3.88 -2.42
CA SER A 35 -11.38 -2.97 -3.46
C SER A 35 -12.28 -1.86 -2.93
N ASN A 36 -12.57 -1.87 -1.65
CA ASN A 36 -13.36 -0.85 -0.97
C ASN A 36 -13.00 -0.80 0.51
N LEU A 37 -13.56 0.19 1.20
CA LEU A 37 -13.24 0.42 2.60
C LEU A 37 -13.68 -0.72 3.52
N ILE A 38 -14.83 -1.33 3.23
CA ILE A 38 -15.36 -2.43 4.04
C ILE A 38 -14.39 -3.63 3.98
N GLU A 39 -13.96 -4.00 2.77
CA GLU A 39 -12.99 -5.07 2.59
C GLU A 39 -11.66 -4.74 3.23
N PHE A 40 -11.26 -3.47 3.14
CA PHE A 40 -10.01 -3.01 3.74
C PHE A 40 -10.01 -3.19 5.25
N GLN A 41 -11.08 -2.76 5.92
CA GLN A 41 -11.19 -2.90 7.37
C GLN A 41 -11.20 -4.35 7.80
N ALA A 42 -11.92 -5.20 7.07
CA ALA A 42 -11.95 -6.63 7.36
C ALA A 42 -10.56 -7.26 7.20
N ALA A 43 -9.83 -6.85 6.16
CA ALA A 43 -8.49 -7.36 5.93
C ALA A 43 -7.49 -6.88 6.98
N LEU A 44 -7.61 -5.65 7.45
CA LEU A 44 -6.74 -5.15 8.53
C LEU A 44 -6.83 -6.05 9.75
N ASP A 45 -8.04 -6.43 10.14
CA ASP A 45 -8.25 -7.25 11.32
C ASP A 45 -7.83 -8.71 11.11
N ALA A 46 -8.20 -9.29 9.97
CA ALA A 46 -8.00 -10.72 9.72
C ALA A 46 -6.57 -11.03 9.26
N PHE A 47 -6.01 -10.19 8.42
CA PHE A 47 -4.71 -10.45 7.78
C PHE A 47 -3.53 -9.88 8.58
N GLN A 48 -3.74 -8.78 9.27
CA GLN A 48 -2.71 -8.08 10.06
C GLN A 48 -1.49 -7.77 9.20
N PRO A 49 -1.63 -6.87 8.21
CA PRO A 49 -0.54 -6.60 7.26
C PRO A 49 0.65 -5.89 7.92
N GLU A 50 1.81 -6.08 7.33
CA GLU A 50 3.04 -5.41 7.75
C GLU A 50 3.36 -4.20 6.86
N VAL A 51 2.76 -4.13 5.66
CA VAL A 51 2.86 -3.00 4.74
C VAL A 51 1.51 -2.80 4.08
N ILE A 52 1.13 -1.55 3.89
CA ILE A 52 -0.11 -1.20 3.18
C ILE A 52 0.23 -0.37 1.96
N LEU A 53 -0.30 -0.77 0.80
CA LEU A 53 -0.22 -0.01 -0.44
C LEU A 53 -1.63 0.46 -0.79
N THR A 54 -1.82 1.75 -0.94
CA THR A 54 -3.13 2.30 -1.24
C THR A 54 -3.10 3.22 -2.45
N ASP A 55 -4.13 3.11 -3.30
CA ASP A 55 -4.36 4.08 -4.35
C ASP A 55 -4.83 5.38 -3.70
N LEU A 56 -4.51 6.49 -4.35
CA LEU A 56 -4.90 7.81 -3.90
C LEU A 56 -6.35 8.14 -4.24
N MET A 57 -6.82 7.61 -5.36
CA MET A 57 -8.12 7.96 -5.94
C MET A 57 -9.12 6.82 -5.75
N MET A 58 -9.87 6.90 -4.64
CA MET A 58 -10.92 5.93 -4.33
C MET A 58 -12.28 6.62 -4.26
N PRO A 59 -13.37 5.98 -4.73
CA PRO A 59 -14.68 6.64 -4.69
C PRO A 59 -15.23 6.92 -3.30
N ASP A 60 -14.90 6.08 -2.32
CA ASP A 60 -15.43 6.22 -0.96
C ASP A 60 -14.60 7.13 -0.07
N ILE A 61 -13.28 7.09 -0.24
CA ILE A 61 -12.34 7.85 0.59
C ILE A 61 -11.02 7.98 -0.16
N SER A 62 -10.36 9.12 -0.03
CA SER A 62 -9.06 9.30 -0.68
C SER A 62 -7.97 8.55 0.08
N GLY A 63 -6.95 8.10 -0.65
CA GLY A 63 -5.79 7.46 -0.03
C GLY A 63 -5.11 8.34 0.99
N LYS A 64 -5.15 9.65 0.78
CA LYS A 64 -4.61 10.64 1.72
C LYS A 64 -5.31 10.56 3.07
N ASP A 65 -6.65 10.46 3.07
CA ASP A 65 -7.43 10.37 4.31
C ASP A 65 -7.21 9.04 4.99
N ILE A 66 -7.08 7.96 4.20
CA ILE A 66 -6.78 6.63 4.75
C ILE A 66 -5.45 6.66 5.50
N VAL A 67 -4.41 7.27 4.92
CA VAL A 67 -3.10 7.36 5.58
C VAL A 67 -3.23 8.13 6.90
N ARG A 68 -3.94 9.26 6.90
CA ARG A 68 -4.13 10.04 8.12
C ARG A 68 -4.80 9.23 9.21
N VAL A 69 -5.90 8.54 8.88
CA VAL A 69 -6.64 7.76 9.86
C VAL A 69 -5.77 6.63 10.42
N LEU A 70 -5.06 5.91 9.56
CA LEU A 70 -4.21 4.82 10.00
C LEU A 70 -3.04 5.30 10.86
N LYS A 71 -2.47 6.44 10.54
CA LYS A 71 -1.35 6.99 11.32
C LYS A 71 -1.78 7.56 12.67
N GLN A 72 -3.05 7.83 12.85
CA GLN A 72 -3.61 8.30 14.13
C GLN A 72 -4.13 7.16 15.00
N ASP A 73 -4.26 5.97 14.46
CA ASP A 73 -4.77 4.80 15.19
C ASP A 73 -3.61 4.05 15.83
N PHE A 74 -3.74 3.80 17.12
CA PHE A 74 -2.73 3.09 17.91
C PHE A 74 -2.33 1.73 17.32
N HIS A 75 -3.30 1.01 16.73
CA HIS A 75 -3.05 -0.32 16.18
C HIS A 75 -2.37 -0.31 14.82
N THR A 76 -2.42 0.80 14.09
CA THR A 76 -1.93 0.86 12.71
C THR A 76 -0.86 1.92 12.48
N GLU A 77 -0.59 2.78 13.46
CA GLU A 77 0.33 3.91 13.28
C GLU A 77 1.74 3.52 12.85
N ARG A 78 2.18 2.32 13.18
CA ARG A 78 3.52 1.86 12.86
C ARG A 78 3.61 1.09 11.54
N ILE A 79 2.48 0.79 10.92
CA ILE A 79 2.49 0.06 9.66
C ILE A 79 2.94 1.00 8.54
N PRO A 80 4.01 0.67 7.79
CA PRO A 80 4.42 1.48 6.64
C PRO A 80 3.33 1.53 5.60
N ILE A 81 3.03 2.74 5.12
CA ILE A 81 1.98 2.96 4.13
C ILE A 81 2.58 3.66 2.92
N VAL A 82 2.36 3.09 1.74
CA VAL A 82 2.85 3.61 0.47
C VAL A 82 1.67 4.01 -0.41
N LEU A 83 1.74 5.20 -0.99
CA LEU A 83 0.77 5.65 -1.98
C LEU A 83 1.21 5.19 -3.37
N PHE A 84 0.32 4.53 -4.09
CA PHE A 84 0.58 4.05 -5.44
C PHE A 84 -0.51 4.57 -6.37
N SER A 85 -0.19 5.56 -7.20
CA SER A 85 -1.19 6.32 -7.96
C SER A 85 -0.68 6.66 -9.35
N SER A 86 -1.60 6.95 -10.26
CA SER A 86 -1.25 7.40 -11.61
C SER A 86 -0.78 8.86 -11.66
N LYS A 87 -0.85 9.59 -10.57
CA LYS A 87 -0.34 10.96 -10.51
C LYS A 87 1.19 10.99 -10.69
N PRO A 88 1.74 12.08 -11.23
CA PRO A 88 3.19 12.20 -11.39
C PRO A 88 3.91 12.34 -10.04
N ASP A 89 5.18 11.97 -10.01
CA ASP A 89 5.99 11.98 -8.79
C ASP A 89 6.00 13.33 -8.08
N GLU A 90 6.02 14.43 -8.82
CA GLU A 90 6.06 15.78 -8.24
C GLU A 90 4.83 16.07 -7.39
N GLU A 91 3.67 15.55 -7.79
CA GLU A 91 2.44 15.71 -7.01
C GLU A 91 2.41 14.73 -5.86
N LEU A 92 2.85 13.49 -6.09
CA LEU A 92 2.81 12.45 -5.08
C LEU A 92 3.70 12.76 -3.88
N VAL A 93 4.87 13.35 -4.11
CA VAL A 93 5.77 13.66 -2.99
C VAL A 93 5.11 14.63 -2.01
N GLU A 94 4.42 15.64 -2.51
CA GLU A 94 3.73 16.60 -1.64
C GLU A 94 2.57 15.97 -0.88
N ILE A 95 1.79 15.14 -1.58
CA ILE A 95 0.64 14.48 -0.97
C ILE A 95 1.11 13.50 0.11
N ALA A 96 2.16 12.74 -0.17
CA ALA A 96 2.71 11.79 0.78
C ALA A 96 3.21 12.50 2.05
N GLU A 97 3.91 13.62 1.89
CA GLU A 97 4.39 14.40 3.03
C GLU A 97 3.23 14.95 3.87
N GLN A 98 2.21 15.51 3.22
CA GLN A 98 1.06 16.06 3.91
C GLN A 98 0.26 15.01 4.65
N ALA A 99 0.15 13.82 4.08
CA ALA A 99 -0.61 12.73 4.69
C ALA A 99 0.19 11.95 5.74
N GLY A 100 1.51 12.02 5.70
CA GLY A 100 2.36 11.23 6.57
C GLY A 100 2.63 9.82 6.06
N ALA A 101 2.53 9.61 4.75
CA ALA A 101 2.84 8.32 4.15
C ALA A 101 4.34 8.03 4.23
N ASP A 102 4.69 6.76 4.28
CA ASP A 102 6.09 6.33 4.37
C ASP A 102 6.79 6.27 3.03
N GLY A 103 6.01 6.22 1.94
CA GLY A 103 6.56 6.23 0.60
C GLY A 103 5.48 6.51 -0.44
N TYR A 104 5.91 6.63 -1.67
CA TYR A 104 5.00 6.83 -2.80
C TYR A 104 5.65 6.28 -4.06
N LEU A 105 4.81 5.92 -5.02
CA LEU A 105 5.27 5.48 -6.34
C LEU A 105 4.22 5.83 -7.37
N SER A 106 4.63 6.41 -8.48
CA SER A 106 3.73 6.65 -9.60
C SER A 106 3.55 5.39 -10.43
N LYS A 107 2.31 5.09 -10.80
CA LYS A 107 2.00 3.96 -11.70
C LYS A 107 2.64 4.13 -13.07
N SER A 108 3.05 5.35 -13.42
CA SER A 108 3.73 5.62 -14.69
C SER A 108 5.08 4.92 -14.81
N HIS A 109 5.69 4.51 -13.70
CA HIS A 109 6.97 3.80 -13.72
C HIS A 109 6.83 2.30 -14.03
N GLY A 110 5.61 1.80 -14.11
CA GLY A 110 5.36 0.39 -14.38
C GLY A 110 5.26 -0.45 -13.12
N ILE A 111 4.60 -1.59 -13.26
CA ILE A 111 4.27 -2.42 -12.11
C ILE A 111 5.49 -3.13 -11.50
N GLU A 112 6.54 -3.34 -12.29
CA GLU A 112 7.76 -3.97 -11.78
C GLU A 112 8.48 -3.10 -10.77
N LYS A 113 8.39 -1.78 -10.94
CA LYS A 113 8.96 -0.84 -9.97
C LYS A 113 8.29 -0.95 -8.60
N LEU A 114 7.05 -1.35 -8.57
CA LEU A 114 6.34 -1.58 -7.32
C LEU A 114 7.05 -2.65 -6.49
N GLY A 115 7.41 -3.76 -7.12
CA GLY A 115 8.14 -4.82 -6.44
C GLY A 115 9.48 -4.36 -5.91
N ASP A 116 10.24 -3.61 -6.71
CA ASP A 116 11.53 -3.08 -6.29
C ASP A 116 11.38 -2.15 -5.08
N MET A 117 10.40 -1.26 -5.12
CA MET A 117 10.14 -0.33 -4.04
C MET A 117 9.74 -1.04 -2.75
N VAL A 118 8.87 -2.04 -2.85
CA VAL A 118 8.44 -2.80 -1.67
C VAL A 118 9.63 -3.54 -1.08
N ASP A 119 10.48 -4.13 -1.90
CA ASP A 119 11.68 -4.82 -1.42
C ASP A 119 12.59 -3.85 -0.64
N GLU A 120 12.81 -2.66 -1.17
CA GLU A 120 13.62 -1.65 -0.49
C GLU A 120 12.97 -1.20 0.83
N LEU A 121 11.66 -1.00 0.82
CA LEU A 121 10.92 -0.59 2.01
C LEU A 121 11.00 -1.65 3.11
N VAL A 122 10.78 -2.89 2.75
CA VAL A 122 10.84 -4.00 3.69
C VAL A 122 12.24 -4.10 4.31
N ASP A 123 13.28 -3.99 3.49
CA ASP A 123 14.65 -4.07 3.97
C ASP A 123 15.03 -2.92 4.90
N SER A 124 14.50 -1.73 4.66
CA SER A 124 14.90 -0.54 5.41
C SER A 124 14.04 -0.24 6.63
N ILE A 125 12.79 -0.68 6.64
CA ILE A 125 11.83 -0.29 7.68
C ILE A 125 11.42 -1.44 8.59
N ILE A 126 11.20 -2.62 8.04
CA ILE A 126 10.66 -3.77 8.80
C ILE A 126 11.76 -4.50 9.56
N TRP A 127 12.98 -4.32 9.15
CA TRP A 127 14.13 -4.80 9.92
C TRP A 127 14.35 -3.95 11.15
#